data_31e06f6f9f721a54101af5fadc5e3d01
#
_entry.id   31e06f6f9f721a54101af5fadc5e3d01
#
_cell.length_a   1.000
_cell.length_b   1.000
_cell.length_c   1.000
_cell.angle_alpha   90.00
_cell.angle_beta   90.00
_cell.angle_gamma   90.00
#
_symmetry.space_group_name_H-M   'P 1'
#
loop_
_entity.id
_entity.type
_entity.pdbx_description
1 polymer ?
#
loop_
_entity_poly.entity_id
_entity_poly.type
_entity_poly.pdbx_seq_one_letter_code
_entity_poly.pdbx_strand_id
1 'polypeptide(L)' 'MVRLSKNQKQVLEILQIKPDMTTKEIAETVFGKLVDYKTKEYSSTMRSLVSLEKQGYIERVQVQLRWRRKTGKSIDK' A
#
# COMPACT_ATOMS: atom_id res chain seq x y z
N MET A 1 14.73 -0.63 -14.79
CA MET A 1 13.35 -1.09 -14.57
C MET A 1 13.17 -1.53 -13.13
N VAL A 2 12.16 -1.03 -12.47
CA VAL A 2 11.92 -1.35 -11.07
C VAL A 2 10.95 -2.55 -10.98
N ARG A 3 11.36 -3.56 -10.24
CA ARG A 3 10.51 -4.72 -9.99
C ARG A 3 9.80 -4.56 -8.67
N LEU A 4 8.50 -4.78 -8.69
CA LEU A 4 7.71 -4.73 -7.47
C LEU A 4 7.83 -6.05 -6.72
N SER A 5 7.97 -5.97 -5.40
CA SER A 5 7.96 -7.17 -4.58
C SER A 5 6.55 -7.74 -4.53
N LYS A 6 6.43 -8.97 -4.02
CA LYS A 6 5.14 -9.61 -3.88
C LYS A 6 4.19 -8.78 -3.01
N ASN A 7 4.71 -8.25 -1.91
CA ASN A 7 3.89 -7.43 -1.01
C ASN A 7 3.46 -6.14 -1.68
N GLN A 8 4.35 -5.53 -2.45
CA GLN A 8 4.01 -4.29 -3.16
C GLN A 8 2.91 -4.54 -4.19
N LYS A 9 2.97 -5.65 -4.91
CA LYS A 9 1.93 -5.99 -5.87
C LYS A 9 0.59 -6.20 -5.17
N GLN A 10 0.60 -6.88 -4.03
CA GLN A 10 -0.62 -7.10 -3.26
C GLN A 10 -1.23 -5.78 -2.80
N VAL A 11 -0.39 -4.85 -2.34
CA VAL A 11 -0.87 -3.53 -1.91
C VAL A 11 -1.55 -2.81 -3.05
N LEU A 12 -0.95 -2.84 -4.25
CA LEU A 12 -1.55 -2.19 -5.40
C LEU A 12 -2.89 -2.81 -5.79
N GLU A 13 -2.97 -4.13 -5.75
CA GLU A 13 -4.24 -4.81 -6.03
C GLU A 13 -5.32 -4.44 -5.03
N ILE A 14 -4.97 -4.40 -3.76
CA ILE A 14 -5.90 -4.04 -2.70
C ILE A 14 -6.43 -2.63 -2.91
N LEU A 15 -5.55 -1.68 -3.19
CA LEU A 15 -5.94 -0.29 -3.37
C LEU A 15 -6.72 -0.08 -4.67
N GLN A 16 -6.54 -0.95 -5.65
CA GLN A 16 -7.33 -0.90 -6.87
C GLN A 16 -8.79 -1.29 -6.62
N ILE A 17 -8.98 -2.26 -5.73
CA ILE A 17 -10.31 -2.74 -5.40
C ILE A 17 -10.99 -1.83 -4.39
N LYS A 18 -10.24 -1.40 -3.38
CA LYS A 18 -10.79 -0.56 -2.31
C LYS A 18 -9.83 0.60 -2.04
N PRO A 19 -10.07 1.76 -2.64
CA PRO A 19 -9.21 2.93 -2.42
C PRO A 19 -9.43 3.54 -1.04
N ASP A 20 -8.51 4.43 -0.68
CA ASP A 20 -8.58 5.21 0.56
C ASP A 20 -8.48 4.36 1.83
N MET A 21 -7.59 3.36 1.80
CA MET A 21 -7.34 2.52 2.97
C MET A 21 -6.21 3.08 3.82
N THR A 22 -6.33 2.89 5.13
CA THR A 22 -5.24 3.24 6.05
C THR A 22 -4.15 2.16 5.99
N THR A 23 -2.95 2.52 6.48
CA THR A 23 -1.85 1.54 6.54
C THR A 23 -2.26 0.31 7.33
N LYS A 24 -2.96 0.50 8.44
CA LYS A 24 -3.41 -0.62 9.27
C LYS A 24 -4.34 -1.54 8.50
N GLU A 25 -5.32 -0.96 7.80
CA GLU A 25 -6.27 -1.75 7.01
C GLU A 25 -5.56 -2.54 5.92
N ILE A 26 -4.60 -1.90 5.24
CA ILE A 26 -3.84 -2.56 4.19
C ILE A 26 -3.04 -3.73 4.78
N ALA A 27 -2.36 -3.50 5.90
CA ALA A 27 -1.57 -4.54 6.53
C ALA A 27 -2.43 -5.72 6.95
N GLU A 28 -3.59 -5.46 7.52
CA GLU A 28 -4.51 -6.52 7.93
C GLU A 28 -5.00 -7.33 6.74
N THR A 29 -5.23 -6.67 5.62
CA THR A 29 -5.67 -7.36 4.41
C THR A 29 -4.54 -8.20 3.83
N VAL A 30 -3.32 -7.65 3.77
CA VAL A 30 -2.18 -8.37 3.20
C VAL A 30 -1.82 -9.60 4.02
N PHE A 31 -1.80 -9.47 5.33
CA PHE A 31 -1.36 -10.56 6.21
C PHE A 31 -2.51 -11.42 6.72
N GLY A 32 -3.75 -11.01 6.52
CA GLY A 32 -4.92 -11.80 6.89
C GLY A 32 -5.13 -11.94 8.39
N LYS A 33 -4.66 -10.98 9.17
CA LYS A 33 -4.81 -10.99 10.62
C LYS A 33 -4.81 -9.57 11.15
N LEU A 34 -5.23 -9.41 12.39
CA LEU A 34 -5.21 -8.10 13.03
C LEU A 34 -3.76 -7.62 13.18
N VAL A 35 -3.52 -6.36 12.86
CA VAL A 35 -2.19 -5.76 12.88
C VAL A 35 -2.25 -4.49 13.72
N ASP A 36 -1.29 -4.35 14.64
CA ASP A 36 -1.16 -3.17 15.47
C ASP A 36 0.03 -2.34 15.01
N TYR A 37 0.08 -1.09 15.43
CA TYR A 37 1.16 -0.17 15.06
C TYR A 37 2.54 -0.65 15.47
N LYS A 38 2.61 -1.50 16.47
CA LYS A 38 3.89 -1.99 17.00
C LYS A 38 4.36 -3.28 16.35
N THR A 39 3.59 -3.83 15.43
CA THR A 39 3.94 -5.13 14.83
C THR A 39 4.90 -4.95 13.66
N LYS A 40 5.63 -6.03 13.36
CA LYS A 40 6.51 -6.06 12.20
C LYS A 40 5.71 -5.95 10.90
N GLU A 41 4.53 -6.52 10.90
CA GLU A 41 3.64 -6.45 9.74
C GLU A 41 3.30 -5.01 9.38
N TYR A 42 3.00 -4.21 10.39
CA TYR A 42 2.71 -2.79 10.14
C TYR A 42 3.92 -2.07 9.55
N SER A 43 5.09 -2.28 10.15
CA SER A 43 6.32 -1.64 9.67
C SER A 43 6.65 -2.08 8.23
N SER A 44 6.51 -3.36 7.95
CA SER A 44 6.76 -3.89 6.61
C SER A 44 5.81 -3.28 5.58
N THR A 45 4.53 -3.19 5.94
CA THR A 45 3.54 -2.57 5.06
C THR A 45 3.85 -1.11 4.81
N MET A 46 4.23 -0.38 5.86
CA MET A 46 4.58 1.03 5.73
C MET A 46 5.76 1.23 4.78
N ARG A 47 6.78 0.38 4.89
CA ARG A 47 7.93 0.46 3.97
C ARG A 47 7.50 0.24 2.53
N SER A 48 6.64 -0.74 2.29
CA SER A 48 6.13 -1.01 0.96
C SER A 48 5.35 0.19 0.42
N LEU A 49 4.50 0.79 1.26
CA LEU A 49 3.71 1.94 0.86
C LEU A 49 4.60 3.14 0.53
N VAL A 50 5.59 3.43 1.35
CA VAL A 50 6.52 4.54 1.10
C VAL A 50 7.28 4.31 -0.19
N SER A 51 7.73 3.09 -0.44
CA SER A 51 8.43 2.75 -1.67
C SER A 51 7.53 2.97 -2.90
N LEU A 52 6.30 2.50 -2.83
CA LEU A 52 5.34 2.70 -3.94
C LEU A 52 5.02 4.17 -4.15
N GLU A 53 4.94 4.94 -3.08
CA GLU A 53 4.72 6.37 -3.19
C GLU A 53 5.87 7.05 -3.94
N LYS A 54 7.09 6.69 -3.58
CA LYS A 54 8.28 7.26 -4.24
C LYS A 54 8.34 6.89 -5.72
N GLN A 55 7.84 5.72 -6.05
CA GLN A 55 7.82 5.28 -7.45
C GLN A 55 6.65 5.85 -8.23
N GLY A 56 5.71 6.51 -7.55
CA GLY A 56 4.60 7.16 -8.21
C GLY A 56 3.39 6.28 -8.45
N TYR A 57 3.31 5.11 -7.84
CA TYR A 57 2.16 4.23 -8.01
C TYR A 57 0.99 4.60 -7.12
N ILE A 58 1.27 5.17 -5.95
CA ILE A 58 0.23 5.53 -4.98
C ILE A 58 0.52 6.91 -4.43
N GLU A 59 -0.48 7.49 -3.77
CA GLU A 59 -0.33 8.79 -3.13
C GLU A 59 -1.04 8.76 -1.79
N ARG A 60 -0.62 9.64 -0.90
CA ARG A 60 -1.28 9.82 0.39
C ARG A 60 -2.48 10.73 0.24
N VAL A 61 -3.56 10.34 0.86
CA VAL A 61 -4.72 11.23 1.04
C VAL A 61 -4.49 11.96 2.36
N GLN A 62 -4.21 13.26 2.26
CA GLN A 62 -3.72 14.03 3.40
C GLN A 62 -4.67 14.07 4.60
N VAL A 63 -5.96 14.01 4.34
CA VAL A 63 -6.95 14.31 5.38
C VAL A 63 -7.05 13.23 6.45
N GLN A 64 -6.79 11.95 6.14
CA GLN A 64 -6.98 10.88 7.11
C GLN A 64 -5.88 9.82 7.07
N LEU A 65 -4.69 10.19 6.61
CA LEU A 65 -3.56 9.26 6.52
C LEU A 65 -3.92 7.99 5.76
N ARG A 66 -4.70 8.15 4.69
CA ARG A 66 -5.11 7.04 3.85
C ARG A 66 -4.31 7.01 2.57
N TRP A 67 -4.34 5.89 1.90
CA TRP A 67 -3.61 5.68 0.66
C TRP A 67 -4.57 5.38 -0.47
N ARG A 68 -4.20 5.76 -1.69
CA ARG A 68 -4.95 5.40 -2.88
C ARG A 68 -4.01 5.31 -4.06
N ARG A 69 -4.44 4.62 -5.11
CA ARG A 69 -3.64 4.52 -6.31
C ARG A 69 -3.64 5.86 -7.06
N LYS A 70 -2.47 6.19 -7.56
CA LYS A 70 -2.33 7.41 -8.35
C LYS A 70 -2.85 7.15 -9.76
N THR A 71 -3.70 8.05 -10.26
CA THR A 71 -4.25 7.90 -11.60
C THR A 71 -3.17 8.04 -12.67
N GLY A 72 -3.35 7.31 -13.76
CA GLY A 72 -2.44 7.40 -14.90
C GLY A 72 -1.25 6.48 -14.84
N LYS A 73 -1.05 5.76 -13.73
CA LYS A 73 0.05 4.83 -13.60
C LYS A 73 -0.47 3.41 -13.59
N SER A 74 0.06 2.58 -14.48
CA SER A 74 -0.38 1.20 -14.60
C SER A 74 0.67 0.24 -14.04
N ILE A 75 0.21 -0.83 -13.39
CA ILE A 75 1.09 -1.87 -12.89
C ILE A 75 1.35 -2.95 -13.94
N ASP A 76 0.68 -2.87 -15.06
CA ASP A 76 0.81 -3.87 -16.13
C ASP A 76 1.95 -3.58 -17.08
N LYS A 77 2.72 -2.59 -16.80
CA LYS A 77 3.85 -2.23 -17.67
C LYS A 77 5.19 -2.63 -17.12
#